data_b8006c2ca66ac7e697d96bfc9577a146
#
_entry.id   b8006c2ca66ac7e697d96bfc9577a146
#
_cell.length_a   1.000
_cell.length_b   1.000
_cell.length_c   1.000
_cell.angle_alpha   90.00
_cell.angle_beta   90.00
_cell.angle_gamma   90.00
#
_symmetry.space_group_name_H-M   'P 1'
#
loop_
_entity.id
_entity.type
_entity.pdbx_description
1 polymer ?
#
loop_
_entity_poly.entity_id
_entity_poly.type
_entity_poly.pdbx_seq_one_letter_code
_entity_poly.pdbx_strand_id
1 'polypeptide(L)'
;FWYNLLLSKNSFNELMHYYNNHCNEQLYAITFNFEGLEGEEGLYNNDGWNFWDYSGVTVINIVVDHPLYYNQFLKALPEHYRQVNIDHMHIDYMKRFFPDVDVYFIPSAGTELNKHRKLIKDYDYLPMCQRPIDVIFTGNYTPKHILRKQLNNMEQDYIDFYESALERLIMSPDLTIDELSEMCLKEEFPEITDEQLANCMPPMMYVDLSVRFHYRQLVIRMLADSGIKLNTYGSGYNYIECNHPENIIMHGGVTVSYTHLRAH
;
A
#
# COMPACT_ATOMS: atom_id res chain seq x y z
N PHE A 1 -13.98 20.15 2.29
CA PHE A 1 -14.81 19.10 2.91
C PHE A 1 -13.96 17.85 3.14
N TRP A 2 -14.19 17.13 4.23
CA TRP A 2 -13.51 15.88 4.57
C TRP A 2 -14.54 14.75 4.70
N TYR A 3 -14.45 13.73 3.83
CA TYR A 3 -15.32 12.56 3.90
C TYR A 3 -14.72 11.51 4.87
N ASN A 4 -15.54 11.05 5.82
CA ASN A 4 -15.13 10.03 6.78
C ASN A 4 -15.81 8.70 6.44
N LEU A 5 -15.06 7.75 5.91
CA LEU A 5 -15.55 6.42 5.52
C LEU A 5 -16.14 5.61 6.69
N LEU A 6 -15.62 5.82 7.92
CA LEU A 6 -16.14 5.14 9.11
C LEU A 6 -17.53 5.66 9.54
N LEU A 7 -17.92 6.84 9.06
CA LEU A 7 -19.22 7.47 9.30
C LEU A 7 -19.93 7.74 7.96
N SER A 8 -19.86 6.80 7.03
CA SER A 8 -20.25 6.94 5.62
C SER A 8 -21.61 7.61 5.41
N LYS A 9 -22.64 7.17 6.12
CA LYS A 9 -24.01 7.74 5.99
C LYS A 9 -24.08 9.21 6.37
N ASN A 10 -23.43 9.62 7.45
CA ASN A 10 -23.41 11.03 7.87
C ASN A 10 -22.57 11.86 6.90
N SER A 11 -21.39 11.35 6.55
CA SER A 11 -20.47 12.00 5.62
C SER A 11 -21.08 12.16 4.23
N PHE A 12 -21.89 11.19 3.76
CA PHE A 12 -22.59 11.29 2.50
C PHE A 12 -23.65 12.39 2.51
N ASN A 13 -24.43 12.51 3.59
CA ASN A 13 -25.40 13.59 3.71
C ASN A 13 -24.73 14.98 3.70
N GLU A 14 -23.61 15.11 4.41
CA GLU A 14 -22.80 16.34 4.41
C GLU A 14 -22.18 16.62 3.04
N LEU A 15 -21.69 15.58 2.35
CA LEU A 15 -21.16 15.67 1.00
C LEU A 15 -22.22 16.16 0.02
N MET A 16 -23.43 15.59 0.06
CA MET A 16 -24.56 16.01 -0.79
C MET A 16 -24.97 17.46 -0.49
N HIS A 17 -24.98 17.84 0.78
CA HIS A 17 -25.25 19.24 1.14
C HIS A 17 -24.16 20.19 0.61
N TYR A 18 -22.88 19.82 0.74
CA TYR A 18 -21.76 20.59 0.20
C TYR A 18 -21.87 20.70 -1.33
N TYR A 19 -22.07 19.58 -2.02
CA TYR A 19 -22.20 19.54 -3.46
C TYR A 19 -23.34 20.44 -3.96
N ASN A 20 -24.53 20.36 -3.36
CA ASN A 20 -25.68 21.15 -3.76
C ASN A 20 -25.46 22.66 -3.61
N ASN A 21 -24.61 23.09 -2.67
CA ASN A 21 -24.25 24.50 -2.49
C ASN A 21 -23.15 24.99 -3.44
N HIS A 22 -22.40 24.08 -4.05
CA HIS A 22 -21.22 24.37 -4.89
C HIS A 22 -21.31 23.73 -6.29
N CYS A 23 -22.48 23.24 -6.71
CA CYS A 23 -22.64 22.51 -7.98
C CYS A 23 -22.36 23.35 -9.25
N ASN A 24 -22.23 24.67 -9.14
CA ASN A 24 -21.82 25.55 -10.23
C ASN A 24 -20.31 25.81 -10.27
N GLU A 25 -19.56 25.24 -9.34
CA GLU A 25 -18.12 25.35 -9.24
C GLU A 25 -17.43 24.08 -9.79
N GLN A 26 -16.20 24.21 -10.25
CA GLN A 26 -15.42 23.03 -10.59
C GLN A 26 -14.89 22.38 -9.30
N LEU A 27 -15.38 21.19 -8.99
CA LEU A 27 -15.03 20.46 -7.78
C LEU A 27 -14.02 19.36 -8.08
N TYR A 28 -13.15 19.13 -7.12
CA TYR A 28 -12.14 18.06 -7.13
C TYR A 28 -12.27 17.24 -5.84
N ALA A 29 -12.16 15.93 -5.98
CA ALA A 29 -12.00 15.02 -4.86
C ALA A 29 -10.56 14.47 -4.85
N ILE A 30 -9.92 14.42 -3.70
CA ILE A 30 -8.61 13.79 -3.52
C ILE A 30 -8.81 12.60 -2.61
N THR A 31 -8.35 11.43 -3.07
CA THR A 31 -8.39 10.20 -2.29
C THR A 31 -7.03 9.49 -2.35
N PHE A 32 -6.88 8.46 -1.52
CA PHE A 32 -5.67 7.64 -1.45
C PHE A 32 -6.03 6.17 -1.61
N ASN A 33 -5.22 5.44 -2.39
CA ASN A 33 -5.31 3.98 -2.49
C ASN A 33 -6.74 3.47 -2.71
N PHE A 34 -7.50 4.15 -3.56
CA PHE A 34 -8.89 3.82 -3.92
C PHE A 34 -9.94 3.98 -2.80
N GLU A 35 -9.59 4.55 -1.64
CA GLU A 35 -10.60 4.86 -0.62
C GLU A 35 -11.70 5.74 -1.20
N GLY A 36 -12.96 5.32 -1.05
CA GLY A 36 -14.12 5.98 -1.65
C GLY A 36 -14.39 5.60 -3.12
N LEU A 37 -13.66 4.63 -3.68
CA LEU A 37 -13.77 4.14 -5.05
C LEU A 37 -14.01 2.61 -5.13
N GLU A 38 -14.22 1.97 -3.99
CA GLU A 38 -14.35 0.51 -3.87
C GLU A 38 -15.80 0.03 -3.75
N GLY A 39 -16.77 0.89 -4.04
CA GLY A 39 -18.20 0.56 -3.92
C GLY A 39 -18.79 0.88 -2.54
N GLU A 40 -18.24 1.87 -1.85
CA GLU A 40 -18.68 2.26 -0.50
C GLU A 40 -20.14 2.72 -0.45
N GLU A 41 -20.83 2.32 0.61
CA GLU A 41 -22.23 2.67 0.85
C GLU A 41 -22.44 4.19 0.83
N GLY A 42 -23.40 4.63 0.04
CA GLY A 42 -23.72 6.03 -0.19
C GLY A 42 -23.02 6.62 -1.39
N LEU A 43 -21.77 6.26 -1.67
CA LEU A 43 -21.05 6.70 -2.88
C LEU A 43 -21.40 5.83 -4.09
N TYR A 44 -21.84 4.60 -3.88
CA TYR A 44 -22.27 3.65 -4.90
C TYR A 44 -23.61 3.01 -4.51
N ASN A 45 -24.35 2.54 -5.50
CA ASN A 45 -25.55 1.72 -5.29
C ASN A 45 -25.51 0.45 -6.16
N ASN A 46 -26.43 -0.46 -5.89
CA ASN A 46 -26.53 -1.74 -6.61
C ASN A 46 -27.01 -1.62 -8.08
N ASP A 47 -27.53 -0.46 -8.47
CA ASP A 47 -28.06 -0.21 -9.82
C ASP A 47 -27.00 0.40 -10.76
N GLY A 48 -25.75 0.45 -10.32
CA GLY A 48 -24.62 1.00 -11.10
C GLY A 48 -24.46 2.52 -11.00
N TRP A 49 -25.27 3.19 -10.18
CA TRP A 49 -25.09 4.61 -9.91
C TRP A 49 -23.90 4.81 -8.96
N ASN A 50 -23.09 5.84 -9.24
CA ASN A 50 -22.08 6.32 -8.32
C ASN A 50 -22.11 7.86 -8.24
N PHE A 51 -21.71 8.38 -7.08
CA PHE A 51 -21.71 9.82 -6.80
C PHE A 51 -20.75 10.57 -7.73
N TRP A 52 -19.62 9.98 -8.10
CA TRP A 52 -18.58 10.64 -8.86
C TRP A 52 -19.05 11.01 -10.27
N ASP A 53 -19.64 10.04 -10.99
CA ASP A 53 -20.18 10.28 -12.33
C ASP A 53 -21.44 11.17 -12.28
N TYR A 54 -22.30 10.96 -11.25
CA TYR A 54 -23.47 11.80 -11.04
C TYR A 54 -23.11 13.27 -10.83
N SER A 55 -22.07 13.55 -10.06
CA SER A 55 -21.67 14.91 -9.69
C SER A 55 -20.74 15.59 -10.72
N GLY A 56 -20.11 14.82 -11.60
CA GLY A 56 -19.07 15.32 -12.52
C GLY A 56 -17.81 15.83 -11.82
N VAL A 57 -17.61 15.45 -10.54
CA VAL A 57 -16.42 15.80 -9.78
C VAL A 57 -15.21 15.08 -10.34
N THR A 58 -14.11 15.81 -10.56
CA THR A 58 -12.83 15.19 -10.95
C THR A 58 -12.20 14.51 -9.74
N VAL A 59 -12.03 13.19 -9.82
CA VAL A 59 -11.39 12.38 -8.77
C VAL A 59 -9.90 12.26 -9.04
N ILE A 60 -9.10 12.67 -8.08
CA ILE A 60 -7.63 12.53 -8.09
C ILE A 60 -7.26 11.49 -7.02
N ASN A 61 -6.88 10.29 -7.47
CA ASN A 61 -6.49 9.20 -6.57
C ASN A 61 -4.97 9.12 -6.47
N ILE A 62 -4.43 9.30 -5.26
CA ILE A 62 -3.00 9.18 -4.98
C ILE A 62 -2.71 7.75 -4.54
N VAL A 63 -2.07 6.97 -5.43
CA VAL A 63 -1.75 5.56 -5.20
C VAL A 63 -0.31 5.46 -4.71
N VAL A 64 -0.15 5.09 -3.44
CA VAL A 64 1.15 4.96 -2.78
C VAL A 64 1.68 3.53 -2.78
N ASP A 65 0.81 2.54 -2.94
CA ASP A 65 1.17 1.15 -3.11
C ASP A 65 1.26 0.77 -4.60
N HIS A 66 1.74 -0.43 -4.90
CA HIS A 66 1.85 -0.90 -6.27
C HIS A 66 0.46 -1.02 -6.94
N PRO A 67 0.25 -0.52 -8.18
CA PRO A 67 -1.06 -0.56 -8.84
C PRO A 67 -1.64 -1.96 -9.01
N LEU A 68 -0.81 -3.00 -9.08
CA LEU A 68 -1.28 -4.39 -9.17
C LEU A 68 -2.27 -4.77 -8.05
N TYR A 69 -2.18 -4.13 -6.89
CA TYR A 69 -3.09 -4.37 -5.76
C TYR A 69 -4.52 -3.90 -6.03
N TYR A 70 -4.65 -2.99 -7.00
CA TYR A 70 -5.88 -2.28 -7.32
C TYR A 70 -6.43 -2.63 -8.71
N ASN A 71 -5.88 -3.65 -9.39
CA ASN A 71 -6.28 -4.02 -10.75
C ASN A 71 -7.79 -4.21 -10.92
N GLN A 72 -8.47 -4.74 -9.91
CA GLN A 72 -9.92 -4.93 -9.95
C GLN A 72 -10.68 -3.59 -10.00
N PHE A 73 -10.19 -2.58 -9.30
CA PHE A 73 -10.80 -1.25 -9.25
C PHE A 73 -10.49 -0.42 -10.49
N LEU A 74 -9.30 -0.64 -11.09
CA LEU A 74 -8.88 0.00 -12.33
C LEU A 74 -9.75 -0.35 -13.55
N LYS A 75 -10.60 -1.38 -13.45
CA LYS A 75 -11.54 -1.79 -14.51
C LYS A 75 -12.87 -1.02 -14.52
N ALA A 76 -13.19 -0.30 -13.46
CA ALA A 76 -14.45 0.41 -13.30
C ALA A 76 -14.23 1.75 -12.61
N LEU A 77 -13.55 2.66 -13.30
CA LEU A 77 -13.21 3.98 -12.80
C LEU A 77 -14.32 4.99 -13.11
N PRO A 78 -14.46 6.05 -12.29
CA PRO A 78 -15.29 7.20 -12.64
C PRO A 78 -14.86 7.87 -13.95
N GLU A 79 -15.80 8.49 -14.67
CA GLU A 79 -15.55 9.16 -15.96
C GLU A 79 -14.43 10.23 -15.87
N HIS A 80 -14.42 11.00 -14.78
CA HIS A 80 -13.44 12.04 -14.53
C HIS A 80 -12.37 11.63 -13.52
N TYR A 81 -11.74 10.46 -13.76
CA TYR A 81 -10.69 9.92 -12.89
C TYR A 81 -9.29 10.30 -13.35
N ARG A 82 -8.42 10.56 -12.39
CA ARG A 82 -6.97 10.75 -12.58
C ARG A 82 -6.20 10.04 -11.50
N GLN A 83 -5.11 9.38 -11.89
CA GLN A 83 -4.24 8.68 -10.95
C GLN A 83 -2.91 9.39 -10.79
N VAL A 84 -2.47 9.50 -9.55
CA VAL A 84 -1.15 10.00 -9.19
C VAL A 84 -0.38 8.88 -8.51
N ASN A 85 0.78 8.52 -9.05
CA ASN A 85 1.66 7.51 -8.47
C ASN A 85 2.91 8.16 -7.90
N ILE A 86 3.49 7.53 -6.86
CA ILE A 86 4.69 8.01 -6.18
C ILE A 86 5.99 7.37 -6.69
N ASP A 87 5.89 6.42 -7.61
CA ASP A 87 7.01 5.69 -8.19
C ASP A 87 6.89 5.66 -9.72
N HIS A 88 8.02 5.82 -10.42
CA HIS A 88 8.07 5.78 -11.88
C HIS A 88 7.73 4.40 -12.44
N MET A 89 8.12 3.33 -11.76
CA MET A 89 7.78 1.96 -12.17
C MET A 89 6.28 1.71 -12.13
N HIS A 90 5.57 2.31 -11.16
CA HIS A 90 4.10 2.29 -11.13
C HIS A 90 3.48 3.02 -12.34
N ILE A 91 4.12 4.10 -12.82
CA ILE A 91 3.70 4.79 -14.04
C ILE A 91 3.86 3.89 -15.27
N ASP A 92 4.99 3.19 -15.36
CA ASP A 92 5.26 2.29 -16.49
C ASP A 92 4.30 1.10 -16.50
N TYR A 93 3.98 0.53 -15.32
CA TYR A 93 2.92 -0.46 -15.16
C TYR A 93 1.57 0.05 -15.66
N MET A 94 1.15 1.22 -15.21
CA MET A 94 -0.12 1.82 -15.61
C MET A 94 -0.19 2.08 -17.12
N LYS A 95 0.84 2.67 -17.70
CA LYS A 95 0.89 2.93 -19.15
C LYS A 95 0.81 1.66 -20.00
N ARG A 96 1.36 0.56 -19.50
CA ARG A 96 1.32 -0.72 -20.19
C ARG A 96 -0.04 -1.40 -20.09
N PHE A 97 -0.56 -1.54 -18.87
CA PHE A 97 -1.73 -2.36 -18.59
C PHE A 97 -3.05 -1.58 -18.56
N PHE A 98 -2.98 -0.27 -18.36
CA PHE A 98 -4.15 0.63 -18.29
C PHE A 98 -3.88 1.94 -19.06
N PRO A 99 -3.63 1.85 -20.38
CA PRO A 99 -3.18 2.99 -21.18
C PRO A 99 -4.20 4.13 -21.29
N ASP A 100 -5.48 3.84 -21.06
CA ASP A 100 -6.56 4.82 -21.13
C ASP A 100 -6.70 5.65 -19.82
N VAL A 101 -5.94 5.33 -18.78
CA VAL A 101 -5.98 6.05 -17.51
C VAL A 101 -4.99 7.22 -17.52
N ASP A 102 -5.46 8.43 -17.20
CA ASP A 102 -4.62 9.60 -17.01
C ASP A 102 -3.73 9.43 -15.77
N VAL A 103 -2.42 9.26 -15.98
CA VAL A 103 -1.45 8.97 -14.92
C VAL A 103 -0.43 10.07 -14.76
N TYR A 104 -0.18 10.46 -13.51
CA TYR A 104 0.76 11.51 -13.14
C TYR A 104 1.74 11.00 -12.08
N PHE A 105 2.90 11.65 -12.00
CA PHE A 105 3.93 11.36 -10.99
C PHE A 105 4.02 12.50 -9.98
N ILE A 106 4.01 12.14 -8.68
CA ILE A 106 4.40 13.02 -7.59
C ILE A 106 5.33 12.24 -6.66
N PRO A 107 6.54 12.72 -6.41
CA PRO A 107 7.45 12.03 -5.49
C PRO A 107 6.85 12.00 -4.07
N SER A 108 7.11 10.91 -3.37
CA SER A 108 6.73 10.79 -1.96
C SER A 108 7.33 11.95 -1.16
N ALA A 109 6.52 12.62 -0.36
CA ALA A 109 6.92 13.74 0.46
C ALA A 109 6.83 13.41 1.96
N GLY A 110 7.72 13.98 2.75
CA GLY A 110 7.65 13.93 4.20
C GLY A 110 6.93 15.15 4.77
N THR A 111 6.37 15.00 5.96
CA THR A 111 5.77 16.12 6.70
C THR A 111 6.80 16.71 7.66
N GLU A 112 7.01 18.02 7.59
CA GLU A 112 7.82 18.73 8.59
C GLU A 112 7.04 18.82 9.91
N LEU A 113 7.57 18.17 10.96
CA LEU A 113 6.86 18.00 12.24
C LEU A 113 6.68 19.29 13.04
N ASN A 114 7.49 20.31 12.80
CA ASN A 114 7.73 21.38 13.78
C ASN A 114 6.96 22.67 13.58
N LYS A 115 6.37 22.93 12.42
CA LYS A 115 5.73 24.25 12.19
C LYS A 115 4.46 24.47 13.01
N HIS A 116 3.80 23.42 13.51
CA HIS A 116 2.47 23.57 14.13
C HIS A 116 2.26 22.87 15.47
N ARG A 117 3.24 22.14 16.03
CA ARG A 117 3.10 21.48 17.33
C ARG A 117 4.06 22.06 18.36
N LYS A 118 3.53 22.81 19.32
CA LYS A 118 4.23 23.34 20.51
C LYS A 118 4.79 22.25 21.46
N LEU A 119 4.71 20.97 21.08
CA LEU A 119 4.94 19.84 21.99
C LEU A 119 6.34 19.21 21.92
N ILE A 120 7.16 19.54 20.91
CA ILE A 120 8.48 18.91 20.74
C ILE A 120 9.50 20.02 20.49
N LYS A 121 9.87 20.74 21.54
CA LYS A 121 10.77 21.89 21.39
C LYS A 121 12.25 21.52 21.28
N ASP A 122 12.70 20.39 21.81
CA ASP A 122 14.13 20.18 22.03
C ASP A 122 14.66 18.80 21.56
N TYR A 123 13.81 17.86 21.10
CA TYR A 123 14.24 16.51 20.73
C TYR A 123 14.60 16.33 19.25
N ASP A 124 14.12 17.18 18.37
CA ASP A 124 14.27 16.99 16.91
C ASP A 124 15.71 17.17 16.41
N TYR A 125 16.55 17.82 17.20
CA TYR A 125 17.93 18.15 16.84
C TYR A 125 18.96 17.61 17.82
N LEU A 126 18.60 16.57 18.59
CA LEU A 126 19.59 15.95 19.46
C LEU A 126 20.72 15.36 18.62
N PRO A 127 21.99 15.68 18.95
CA PRO A 127 23.13 14.99 18.37
C PRO A 127 22.98 13.47 18.51
N MET A 128 23.46 12.71 17.54
CA MET A 128 23.31 11.25 17.52
C MET A 128 23.71 10.59 18.84
N CYS A 129 24.82 11.07 19.47
CA CYS A 129 25.32 10.57 20.76
C CYS A 129 24.39 10.84 21.96
N GLN A 130 23.37 11.71 21.81
CA GLN A 130 22.41 12.04 22.87
C GLN A 130 21.02 11.41 22.60
N ARG A 131 20.84 10.71 21.48
CA ARG A 131 19.58 10.05 21.16
C ARG A 131 19.41 8.80 22.03
N PRO A 132 18.24 8.61 22.67
CA PRO A 132 18.02 7.48 23.56
C PRO A 132 17.79 6.16 22.83
N ILE A 133 17.51 6.20 21.51
CA ILE A 133 17.27 5.04 20.65
C ILE A 133 18.26 5.07 19.50
N ASP A 134 19.08 4.02 19.38
CA ASP A 134 20.07 3.90 18.31
C ASP A 134 19.40 3.47 17.00
N VAL A 135 18.53 2.46 17.06
CA VAL A 135 17.85 1.90 15.89
C VAL A 135 16.34 1.76 16.17
N ILE A 136 15.56 2.30 15.26
CA ILE A 136 14.11 2.20 15.27
C ILE A 136 13.62 1.55 13.99
N PHE A 137 12.63 0.68 14.09
CA PHE A 137 11.91 0.13 12.97
C PHE A 137 10.40 0.34 13.14
N THR A 138 9.76 0.90 12.12
CA THR A 138 8.33 1.17 12.13
C THR A 138 7.63 0.42 11.00
N GLY A 139 6.62 -0.38 11.32
CA GLY A 139 5.87 -1.20 10.36
C GLY A 139 5.33 -2.46 11.02
N ASN A 140 4.53 -3.21 10.31
CA ASN A 140 4.06 -4.51 10.77
C ASN A 140 4.90 -5.63 10.18
N TYR A 141 4.92 -6.76 10.84
CA TYR A 141 5.44 -8.02 10.33
C TYR A 141 4.30 -9.05 10.31
N THR A 142 4.16 -9.76 9.18
CA THR A 142 3.21 -10.86 9.05
C THR A 142 3.99 -12.10 8.65
N PRO A 143 3.98 -13.17 9.47
CA PRO A 143 4.73 -14.38 9.16
C PRO A 143 4.11 -15.14 7.98
N LYS A 144 4.96 -15.90 7.25
CA LYS A 144 4.58 -16.63 6.03
C LYS A 144 3.32 -17.51 6.23
N HIS A 145 3.19 -18.20 7.37
CA HIS A 145 2.05 -19.09 7.63
C HIS A 145 0.70 -18.34 7.72
N ILE A 146 0.70 -17.06 8.07
CA ILE A 146 -0.51 -16.21 8.06
C ILE A 146 -0.80 -15.76 6.64
N LEU A 147 0.20 -15.30 5.89
CA LEU A 147 0.03 -14.89 4.48
C LEU A 147 -0.45 -16.06 3.62
N ARG A 148 0.09 -17.26 3.84
CA ARG A 148 -0.28 -18.47 3.11
C ARG A 148 -1.77 -18.82 3.20
N LYS A 149 -2.48 -18.32 4.21
CA LYS A 149 -3.94 -18.50 4.32
C LYS A 149 -4.70 -17.90 3.12
N GLN A 150 -4.13 -16.94 2.42
CA GLN A 150 -4.71 -16.39 1.19
C GLN A 150 -4.82 -17.43 0.07
N LEU A 151 -4.00 -18.48 0.11
CA LEU A 151 -3.97 -19.56 -0.87
C LEU A 151 -4.84 -20.77 -0.49
N ASN A 152 -5.46 -20.81 0.70
CA ASN A 152 -6.12 -21.99 1.25
C ASN A 152 -7.27 -22.57 0.39
N ASN A 153 -7.87 -21.75 -0.47
CA ASN A 153 -8.98 -22.18 -1.34
C ASN A 153 -8.55 -22.40 -2.79
N MET A 154 -7.25 -22.39 -3.06
CA MET A 154 -6.69 -22.64 -4.39
C MET A 154 -6.34 -24.10 -4.57
N GLU A 155 -6.34 -24.56 -5.82
CA GLU A 155 -5.83 -25.88 -6.17
C GLU A 155 -4.32 -25.96 -5.96
N GLN A 156 -3.79 -27.18 -5.73
CA GLN A 156 -2.39 -27.38 -5.35
C GLN A 156 -1.42 -26.83 -6.39
N ASP A 157 -1.72 -26.99 -7.67
CA ASP A 157 -0.85 -26.50 -8.77
C ASP A 157 -0.66 -24.97 -8.72
N TYR A 158 -1.72 -24.21 -8.36
CA TYR A 158 -1.60 -22.76 -8.17
C TYR A 158 -0.76 -22.42 -6.93
N ILE A 159 -0.94 -23.18 -5.84
CA ILE A 159 -0.13 -22.99 -4.63
C ILE A 159 1.35 -23.21 -4.96
N ASP A 160 1.67 -24.29 -5.66
CA ASP A 160 3.04 -24.64 -6.06
C ASP A 160 3.64 -23.57 -6.98
N PHE A 161 2.85 -23.02 -7.90
CA PHE A 161 3.25 -21.90 -8.75
C PHE A 161 3.64 -20.68 -7.92
N TYR A 162 2.80 -20.22 -6.98
CA TYR A 162 3.10 -19.04 -6.16
C TYR A 162 4.26 -19.25 -5.20
N GLU A 163 4.41 -20.44 -4.62
CA GLU A 163 5.55 -20.77 -3.77
C GLU A 163 6.86 -20.79 -4.58
N SER A 164 6.85 -21.33 -5.79
CA SER A 164 8.00 -21.31 -6.71
C SER A 164 8.35 -19.88 -7.12
N ALA A 165 7.36 -19.06 -7.47
CA ALA A 165 7.56 -17.65 -7.80
C ALA A 165 8.15 -16.88 -6.61
N LEU A 166 7.69 -17.14 -5.38
CA LEU A 166 8.24 -16.56 -4.16
C LEU A 166 9.71 -16.93 -3.96
N GLU A 167 10.08 -18.20 -4.12
CA GLU A 167 11.47 -18.63 -4.00
C GLU A 167 12.37 -17.94 -5.03
N ARG A 168 11.90 -17.83 -6.27
CA ARG A 168 12.64 -17.13 -7.34
C ARG A 168 12.86 -15.66 -7.00
N LEU A 169 11.83 -14.96 -6.48
CA LEU A 169 11.96 -13.55 -6.12
C LEU A 169 12.89 -13.34 -4.92
N ILE A 170 12.88 -14.25 -3.93
CA ILE A 170 13.85 -14.23 -2.81
C ILE A 170 15.29 -14.39 -3.31
N MET A 171 15.51 -15.26 -4.32
CA MET A 171 16.84 -15.51 -4.86
C MET A 171 17.32 -14.46 -5.85
N SER A 172 16.42 -13.60 -6.33
CA SER A 172 16.68 -12.59 -7.35
C SER A 172 16.17 -11.21 -6.90
N PRO A 173 16.84 -10.58 -5.91
CA PRO A 173 16.37 -9.34 -5.27
C PRO A 173 16.36 -8.13 -6.22
N ASP A 174 17.00 -8.23 -7.38
CA ASP A 174 17.01 -7.17 -8.41
C ASP A 174 15.78 -7.20 -9.32
N LEU A 175 14.99 -8.29 -9.29
CA LEU A 175 13.75 -8.38 -10.05
C LEU A 175 12.60 -7.67 -9.32
N THR A 176 11.78 -7.00 -10.11
CA THR A 176 10.50 -6.49 -9.61
C THR A 176 9.44 -7.58 -9.62
N ILE A 177 8.35 -7.34 -8.90
CA ILE A 177 7.20 -8.26 -8.92
C ILE A 177 6.59 -8.39 -10.31
N ASP A 178 6.59 -7.32 -11.11
CA ASP A 178 6.05 -7.30 -12.47
C ASP A 178 6.90 -8.15 -13.41
N GLU A 179 8.21 -7.96 -13.39
CA GLU A 179 9.15 -8.73 -14.20
C GLU A 179 9.09 -10.22 -13.87
N LEU A 180 9.09 -10.56 -12.58
CA LEU A 180 8.95 -11.95 -12.15
C LEU A 180 7.62 -12.55 -12.61
N SER A 181 6.50 -11.81 -12.41
CA SER A 181 5.17 -12.28 -12.79
C SER A 181 5.08 -12.57 -14.29
N GLU A 182 5.60 -11.64 -15.09
CA GLU A 182 5.67 -11.82 -16.54
C GLU A 182 6.52 -13.03 -16.92
N MET A 183 7.70 -13.19 -16.31
CA MET A 183 8.58 -14.33 -16.57
C MET A 183 7.87 -15.65 -16.26
N CYS A 184 7.31 -15.80 -15.07
CA CYS A 184 6.64 -17.02 -14.64
C CYS A 184 5.41 -17.34 -15.51
N LEU A 185 4.59 -16.35 -15.82
CA LEU A 185 3.38 -16.53 -16.60
C LEU A 185 3.68 -16.82 -18.07
N LYS A 186 4.74 -16.25 -18.66
CA LYS A 186 5.18 -16.56 -20.02
C LYS A 186 5.85 -17.92 -20.14
N GLU A 187 6.47 -18.44 -19.09
CA GLU A 187 6.96 -19.82 -19.07
C GLU A 187 5.82 -20.83 -19.19
N GLU A 188 4.69 -20.58 -18.52
CA GLU A 188 3.50 -21.43 -18.57
C GLU A 188 2.64 -21.17 -19.83
N PHE A 189 2.54 -19.90 -20.24
CA PHE A 189 1.69 -19.43 -21.32
C PHE A 189 2.47 -18.49 -22.25
N PRO A 190 3.28 -19.02 -23.20
CA PRO A 190 4.16 -18.20 -24.04
C PRO A 190 3.45 -17.12 -24.87
N GLU A 191 2.19 -17.34 -25.23
CA GLU A 191 1.37 -16.44 -26.05
C GLU A 191 0.46 -15.52 -25.21
N ILE A 192 0.70 -15.40 -23.89
CA ILE A 192 -0.14 -14.58 -23.00
C ILE A 192 -0.08 -13.11 -23.44
N THR A 193 -1.24 -12.48 -23.60
CA THR A 193 -1.36 -11.06 -23.95
C THR A 193 -1.21 -10.18 -22.70
N ASP A 194 -0.92 -8.89 -22.90
CA ASP A 194 -0.82 -7.93 -21.76
C ASP A 194 -2.15 -7.83 -20.99
N GLU A 195 -3.29 -7.92 -21.64
CA GLU A 195 -4.60 -7.95 -20.97
C GLU A 195 -4.76 -9.20 -20.08
N GLN A 196 -4.39 -10.37 -20.60
CA GLN A 196 -4.42 -11.62 -19.84
C GLN A 196 -3.41 -11.58 -18.69
N LEU A 197 -2.22 -11.04 -18.93
CA LEU A 197 -1.18 -10.87 -17.92
C LEU A 197 -1.69 -9.96 -16.79
N ALA A 198 -2.27 -8.80 -17.11
CA ALA A 198 -2.87 -7.91 -16.10
C ALA A 198 -3.94 -8.61 -15.26
N ASN A 199 -4.75 -9.49 -15.86
CA ASN A 199 -5.76 -10.27 -15.14
C ASN A 199 -5.17 -11.33 -14.20
N CYS A 200 -3.96 -11.81 -14.47
CA CYS A 200 -3.24 -12.77 -13.62
C CYS A 200 -2.39 -12.11 -12.50
N MET A 201 -2.21 -10.78 -12.55
CA MET A 201 -1.36 -10.07 -11.58
C MET A 201 -1.91 -10.03 -10.14
N PRO A 202 -3.23 -9.85 -9.86
CA PRO A 202 -3.71 -9.66 -8.49
C PRO A 202 -3.28 -10.73 -7.48
N PRO A 203 -3.30 -12.03 -7.77
CA PRO A 203 -2.82 -13.05 -6.84
C PRO A 203 -1.32 -12.99 -6.55
N MET A 204 -0.52 -12.35 -7.41
CA MET A 204 0.92 -12.13 -7.17
C MET A 204 1.18 -11.19 -5.98
N MET A 205 0.16 -10.52 -5.47
CA MET A 205 0.23 -9.77 -4.20
C MET A 205 0.71 -10.65 -3.04
N TYR A 206 0.33 -11.94 -3.02
CA TYR A 206 0.86 -12.89 -2.03
C TYR A 206 2.38 -13.00 -2.11
N VAL A 207 2.94 -13.09 -3.31
CA VAL A 207 4.38 -13.20 -3.55
C VAL A 207 5.09 -11.92 -3.12
N ASP A 208 4.58 -10.75 -3.55
CA ASP A 208 5.16 -9.44 -3.20
C ASP A 208 5.17 -9.21 -1.68
N LEU A 209 4.04 -9.43 -1.01
CA LEU A 209 3.97 -9.30 0.45
C LEU A 209 4.88 -10.29 1.16
N SER A 210 4.96 -11.53 0.68
CA SER A 210 5.78 -12.56 1.31
C SER A 210 7.27 -12.25 1.20
N VAL A 211 7.76 -11.77 0.04
CA VAL A 211 9.17 -11.38 -0.12
C VAL A 211 9.51 -10.15 0.72
N ARG A 212 8.62 -9.15 0.78
CA ARG A 212 8.80 -7.96 1.61
C ARG A 212 8.93 -8.32 3.09
N PHE A 213 8.10 -9.23 3.59
CA PHE A 213 8.18 -9.69 4.98
C PHE A 213 9.36 -10.63 5.22
N HIS A 214 9.77 -11.41 4.22
CA HIS A 214 11.00 -12.21 4.30
C HIS A 214 12.22 -11.34 4.56
N TYR A 215 12.44 -10.30 3.74
CA TYR A 215 13.58 -9.41 3.93
C TYR A 215 13.47 -8.57 5.20
N ARG A 216 12.25 -8.16 5.59
CA ARG A 216 12.03 -7.47 6.86
C ARG A 216 12.44 -8.34 8.05
N GLN A 217 12.02 -9.59 8.07
CA GLN A 217 12.43 -10.56 9.09
C GLN A 217 13.95 -10.74 9.11
N LEU A 218 14.55 -10.91 7.95
CA LEU A 218 15.98 -11.12 7.81
C LEU A 218 16.78 -9.97 8.43
N VAL A 219 16.45 -8.74 8.08
CA VAL A 219 17.13 -7.53 8.61
C VAL A 219 16.96 -7.43 10.13
N ILE A 220 15.74 -7.59 10.63
CA ILE A 220 15.46 -7.49 12.08
C ILE A 220 16.24 -8.57 12.84
N ARG A 221 16.23 -9.81 12.36
CA ARG A 221 16.97 -10.92 12.94
C ARG A 221 18.48 -10.64 12.95
N MET A 222 19.03 -10.21 11.82
CA MET A 222 20.48 -9.92 11.72
C MET A 222 20.91 -8.82 12.68
N LEU A 223 20.13 -7.75 12.82
CA LEU A 223 20.40 -6.67 13.77
C LEU A 223 20.34 -7.18 15.21
N ALA A 224 19.32 -7.92 15.59
CA ALA A 224 19.14 -8.46 16.92
C ALA A 224 20.30 -9.45 17.27
N ASP A 225 20.62 -10.37 16.35
CA ASP A 225 21.69 -11.36 16.53
C ASP A 225 23.09 -10.73 16.58
N SER A 226 23.27 -9.54 16.00
CA SER A 226 24.49 -8.75 16.11
C SER A 226 24.62 -7.96 17.42
N GLY A 227 23.66 -8.08 18.34
CA GLY A 227 23.67 -7.39 19.63
C GLY A 227 23.11 -5.97 19.59
N ILE A 228 22.50 -5.55 18.46
CA ILE A 228 21.90 -4.22 18.31
C ILE A 228 20.51 -4.24 18.95
N LYS A 229 20.27 -3.28 19.85
CA LYS A 229 18.93 -3.07 20.42
C LYS A 229 18.04 -2.33 19.41
N LEU A 230 17.05 -3.04 18.90
CA LEU A 230 16.12 -2.56 17.91
C LEU A 230 14.78 -2.24 18.56
N ASN A 231 14.37 -0.99 18.52
CA ASN A 231 13.05 -0.57 18.97
C ASN A 231 12.05 -0.69 17.83
N THR A 232 11.04 -1.57 17.99
CA THR A 232 10.05 -1.84 16.96
C THR A 232 8.69 -1.28 17.33
N TYR A 233 8.05 -0.58 16.37
CA TYR A 233 6.71 -0.02 16.48
C TYR A 233 5.82 -0.64 15.38
N GLY A 234 4.78 -1.33 15.81
CA GLY A 234 3.88 -2.13 14.96
C GLY A 234 3.58 -3.47 15.60
N SER A 235 3.08 -4.41 14.83
CA SER A 235 2.66 -5.73 15.29
C SER A 235 3.45 -6.86 14.62
N GLY A 236 3.39 -8.06 15.23
CA GLY A 236 3.88 -9.31 14.64
C GLY A 236 5.35 -9.66 14.93
N TYR A 237 6.11 -8.79 15.57
CA TYR A 237 7.54 -9.04 15.86
C TYR A 237 7.79 -10.22 16.80
N ASN A 238 6.79 -10.62 17.60
CA ASN A 238 6.82 -11.81 18.44
C ASN A 238 6.92 -13.13 17.65
N TYR A 239 6.70 -13.09 16.33
CA TYR A 239 6.87 -14.25 15.44
C TYR A 239 8.28 -14.32 14.83
N ILE A 240 9.15 -13.35 15.10
CA ILE A 240 10.51 -13.35 14.57
C ILE A 240 11.39 -14.21 15.47
N GLU A 241 11.83 -15.36 14.92
CA GLU A 241 12.79 -16.23 15.57
C GLU A 241 14.21 -15.74 15.33
N CYS A 242 14.96 -15.50 16.42
CA CYS A 242 16.35 -15.07 16.39
C CYS A 242 17.09 -15.59 17.64
N ASN A 243 18.44 -15.52 17.64
CA ASN A 243 19.26 -16.00 18.77
C ASN A 243 19.20 -15.06 19.98
N HIS A 244 18.90 -13.76 19.73
CA HIS A 244 18.89 -12.71 20.74
C HIS A 244 17.58 -11.92 20.74
N PRO A 245 16.42 -12.57 21.05
CA PRO A 245 15.11 -11.92 21.05
C PRO A 245 15.00 -10.76 22.04
N GLU A 246 15.82 -10.74 23.10
CA GLU A 246 15.90 -9.67 24.08
C GLU A 246 16.36 -8.33 23.47
N ASN A 247 16.97 -8.35 22.28
CA ASN A 247 17.37 -7.16 21.54
C ASN A 247 16.23 -6.56 20.69
N ILE A 248 15.09 -7.25 20.55
CA ILE A 248 13.89 -6.73 19.89
C ILE A 248 12.97 -6.13 20.95
N ILE A 249 13.00 -4.81 21.09
CA ILE A 249 12.19 -4.07 22.06
C ILE A 249 10.87 -3.65 21.39
N MET A 250 9.78 -4.35 21.71
CA MET A 250 8.48 -4.16 21.10
C MET A 250 7.66 -3.11 21.83
N HIS A 251 7.22 -2.08 21.12
CA HIS A 251 6.38 -0.99 21.65
C HIS A 251 4.90 -1.10 21.24
N GLY A 252 4.55 -2.12 20.43
CA GLY A 252 3.18 -2.32 19.94
C GLY A 252 2.80 -1.36 18.81
N GLY A 253 1.51 -1.38 18.47
CA GLY A 253 0.96 -0.52 17.42
C GLY A 253 0.92 0.94 17.86
N VAL A 254 1.28 1.83 16.95
CA VAL A 254 1.10 3.27 17.10
C VAL A 254 0.04 3.75 16.12
N THR A 255 -0.85 4.62 16.60
CA THR A 255 -1.90 5.23 15.77
C THR A 255 -1.31 6.23 14.75
N VAL A 256 -2.12 7.02 14.08
CA VAL A 256 -1.77 7.91 12.95
C VAL A 256 -0.57 8.84 13.19
N SER A 257 -0.19 9.12 14.44
CA SER A 257 1.09 9.75 14.79
C SER A 257 2.33 8.94 14.37
N TYR A 258 2.15 7.69 13.98
CA TYR A 258 3.12 6.81 13.36
C TYR A 258 3.70 7.32 12.02
N THR A 259 2.91 8.04 11.22
CA THR A 259 3.40 8.72 10.01
C THR A 259 4.53 9.69 10.33
N HIS A 260 4.55 10.21 11.54
CA HIS A 260 5.58 11.11 12.03
C HIS A 260 6.90 10.41 12.35
N LEU A 261 6.87 9.13 12.71
CA LEU A 261 8.07 8.33 12.96
C LEU A 261 8.77 7.87 11.66
N ARG A 262 8.02 7.80 10.54
CA ARG A 262 8.59 7.48 9.23
C ARG A 262 9.31 8.65 8.57
N ALA A 263 9.12 9.86 9.04
CA ALA A 263 9.70 11.08 8.46
C ALA A 263 11.07 11.45 9.08
N HIS A 264 11.62 10.59 9.94
CA HIS A 264 12.93 10.72 10.58
C HIS A 264 13.81 9.51 10.25
#